data_0846f4da86e59e91ad58c01da755ddc9
#
_entry.id   0846f4da86e59e91ad58c01da755ddc9
#
_cell.length_a   1.000
_cell.length_b   1.000
_cell.length_c   1.000
_cell.angle_alpha   90.00
_cell.angle_beta   90.00
_cell.angle_gamma   90.00
#
_symmetry.space_group_name_H-M   'P 1'
#
loop_
_entity.id
_entity.type
_entity.pdbx_description
1 polymer ?
#
loop_
_entity_poly.entity_id
_entity_poly.type
_entity_poly.pdbx_seq_one_letter_code
_entity_poly.pdbx_strand_id
1 'polypeptide(L)'
;NAIELFKISIFINTKNADDIIIENDETNYFAEQLIHNASENLGTRYRSGGTTEEGFDCSGLMFSTFKKFNITLPRSSHEMAQIGREIDSNNAKKGDLIFFKTFGGSRISHVGMITEINGDEIKFIHSSTSLGVIISSTNESYYKRTFAQINRVLE
;
A
#
# COMPACT_ATOMS: atom_id res chain seq x y z
N ASN A 1 19.12 0.41 -12.10
CA ASN A 1 18.16 1.49 -11.82
C ASN A 1 18.53 2.20 -10.51
N ALA A 2 17.78 3.22 -10.13
CA ALA A 2 18.08 4.02 -8.95
C ALA A 2 18.10 3.19 -7.65
N ILE A 3 17.21 2.22 -7.53
CA ILE A 3 17.15 1.34 -6.36
C ILE A 3 18.37 0.45 -6.27
N GLU A 4 18.82 -0.08 -7.39
CA GLU A 4 20.01 -0.93 -7.43
C GLU A 4 21.26 -0.13 -7.12
N LEU A 5 21.38 1.09 -7.62
CA LEU A 5 22.50 1.97 -7.30
C LEU A 5 22.50 2.30 -5.82
N PHE A 6 21.34 2.52 -5.23
CA PHE A 6 21.20 2.76 -3.80
C PHE A 6 21.69 1.55 -2.99
N LYS A 7 21.29 0.34 -3.39
CA LYS A 7 21.75 -0.91 -2.76
C LYS A 7 23.26 -1.04 -2.78
N ILE A 8 23.86 -0.82 -3.93
CA ILE A 8 25.30 -0.94 -4.09
C ILE A 8 26.03 0.06 -3.20
N SER A 9 25.56 1.30 -3.19
CA SER A 9 26.15 2.36 -2.39
C SER A 9 26.13 2.03 -0.89
N ILE A 10 24.99 1.55 -0.39
CA ILE A 10 24.84 1.17 1.00
C ILE A 10 25.70 -0.04 1.33
N PHE A 11 25.69 -1.06 0.48
CA PHE A 11 26.43 -2.29 0.69
C PHE A 11 27.94 -2.05 0.82
N ILE A 12 28.48 -1.10 0.05
CA ILE A 12 29.90 -0.75 0.11
C ILE A 12 30.27 -0.13 1.46
N ASN A 13 29.36 0.58 2.08
CA ASN A 13 29.62 1.36 3.28
C ASN A 13 29.39 0.62 4.60
N THR A 14 28.83 -0.59 4.56
CA THR A 14 28.45 -1.31 5.77
C THR A 14 29.14 -2.68 5.82
N LYS A 15 29.50 -3.10 7.06
CA LYS A 15 30.21 -4.36 7.28
C LYS A 15 29.81 -5.08 8.56
N ASN A 16 28.67 -4.69 9.17
CA ASN A 16 28.29 -5.22 10.47
C ASN A 16 26.77 -5.16 10.67
N ALA A 17 26.31 -5.16 11.92
CA ALA A 17 24.89 -5.16 12.27
C ALA A 17 24.10 -3.97 11.69
N ASP A 18 24.75 -2.91 11.27
CA ASP A 18 24.10 -1.78 10.64
C ASP A 18 23.53 -2.13 9.26
N ASP A 19 24.01 -3.22 8.65
CA ASP A 19 23.49 -3.69 7.37
C ASP A 19 21.99 -3.95 7.43
N ILE A 20 21.49 -4.46 8.55
CA ILE A 20 20.06 -4.75 8.73
C ILE A 20 19.26 -3.46 8.72
N ILE A 21 19.77 -2.41 9.38
CA ILE A 21 19.12 -1.10 9.43
C ILE A 21 19.06 -0.50 8.04
N ILE A 22 20.15 -0.66 7.27
CA ILE A 22 20.25 -0.10 5.92
C ILE A 22 19.30 -0.81 4.96
N GLU A 23 19.14 -2.13 5.08
CA GLU A 23 18.17 -2.87 4.28
C GLU A 23 16.75 -2.40 4.59
N ASN A 24 16.45 -2.14 5.87
CA ASN A 24 15.16 -1.57 6.28
C ASN A 24 14.97 -0.17 5.69
N ASP A 25 16.02 0.64 5.67
CA ASP A 25 15.97 1.97 5.07
C ASP A 25 15.72 1.90 3.57
N GLU A 26 16.29 0.93 2.89
CA GLU A 26 16.06 0.71 1.47
C GLU A 26 14.60 0.34 1.20
N THR A 27 14.05 -0.59 1.98
CA THR A 27 12.65 -0.98 1.87
C THR A 27 11.74 0.22 2.18
N ASN A 28 12.10 1.02 3.19
CA ASN A 28 11.37 2.23 3.53
C ASN A 28 11.43 3.26 2.39
N TYR A 29 12.59 3.41 1.76
CA TYR A 29 12.73 4.30 0.62
C TYR A 29 11.79 3.89 -0.52
N PHE A 30 11.74 2.60 -0.82
CA PHE A 30 10.88 2.07 -1.87
C PHE A 30 9.41 2.31 -1.54
N ALA A 31 9.01 2.06 -0.29
CA ALA A 31 7.66 2.33 0.17
C ALA A 31 7.30 3.81 0.02
N GLU A 32 8.22 4.72 0.36
CA GLU A 32 7.99 6.15 0.20
C GLU A 32 7.77 6.53 -1.27
N GLN A 33 8.49 5.89 -2.20
CA GLN A 33 8.31 6.14 -3.63
C GLN A 33 6.93 5.68 -4.10
N LEU A 34 6.46 4.53 -3.63
CA LEU A 34 5.12 4.04 -3.93
C LEU A 34 4.06 4.99 -3.39
N ILE A 35 4.22 5.44 -2.15
CA ILE A 35 3.30 6.38 -1.51
C ILE A 35 3.26 7.70 -2.26
N HIS A 36 4.42 8.22 -2.62
CA HIS A 36 4.52 9.47 -3.39
C HIS A 36 3.77 9.32 -4.72
N ASN A 37 4.00 8.24 -5.44
CA ASN A 37 3.36 7.98 -6.72
C ASN A 37 1.84 7.91 -6.60
N ALA A 38 1.34 7.15 -5.61
CA ALA A 38 -0.10 7.08 -5.37
C ALA A 38 -0.67 8.45 -5.00
N SER A 39 0.07 9.23 -4.20
CA SER A 39 -0.36 10.54 -3.71
C SER A 39 -0.50 11.57 -4.83
N GLU A 40 0.20 11.39 -5.94
CA GLU A 40 0.03 12.26 -7.10
C GLU A 40 -1.38 12.18 -7.68
N ASN A 41 -2.12 11.14 -7.34
CA ASN A 41 -3.48 10.91 -7.82
C ASN A 41 -4.55 11.36 -6.82
N LEU A 42 -4.17 12.00 -5.70
CA LEU A 42 -5.14 12.51 -4.72
C LEU A 42 -6.16 13.40 -5.42
N GLY A 43 -7.44 13.16 -5.13
CA GLY A 43 -8.53 13.90 -5.73
C GLY A 43 -9.07 13.32 -7.04
N THR A 44 -8.40 12.36 -7.64
CA THR A 44 -8.89 11.68 -8.84
C THR A 44 -10.16 10.92 -8.50
N ARG A 45 -11.18 11.02 -9.34
CA ARG A 45 -12.48 10.39 -9.10
C ARG A 45 -12.43 8.87 -9.10
N TYR A 46 -13.39 8.26 -8.43
CA TYR A 46 -13.62 6.83 -8.54
C TYR A 46 -14.23 6.51 -9.90
N ARG A 47 -13.78 5.40 -10.50
CA ARG A 47 -14.34 4.89 -11.73
C ARG A 47 -14.25 3.38 -11.71
N SER A 48 -15.39 2.70 -11.79
CA SER A 48 -15.44 1.24 -11.83
C SER A 48 -14.56 0.71 -12.97
N GLY A 49 -13.68 -0.22 -12.66
CA GLY A 49 -12.72 -0.78 -13.62
C GLY A 49 -11.57 0.14 -13.99
N GLY A 50 -11.46 1.33 -13.37
CA GLY A 50 -10.48 2.33 -13.74
C GLY A 50 -9.08 2.08 -13.20
N THR A 51 -8.07 2.38 -14.03
CA THR A 51 -6.65 2.23 -13.69
C THR A 51 -5.83 3.44 -14.13
N THR A 52 -6.47 4.56 -14.48
CA THR A 52 -5.79 5.74 -15.01
C THR A 52 -6.26 7.01 -14.32
N GLU A 53 -5.63 8.13 -14.67
CA GLU A 53 -5.98 9.46 -14.16
C GLU A 53 -7.43 9.87 -14.46
N GLU A 54 -8.09 9.17 -15.38
CA GLU A 54 -9.50 9.40 -15.68
C GLU A 54 -10.42 8.85 -14.59
N GLY A 55 -9.89 8.01 -13.74
CA GLY A 55 -10.58 7.45 -12.59
C GLY A 55 -10.00 6.11 -12.21
N PHE A 56 -9.99 5.82 -10.90
CA PHE A 56 -9.50 4.56 -10.36
C PHE A 56 -10.59 3.87 -9.55
N ASP A 57 -10.69 2.54 -9.67
CA ASP A 57 -11.34 1.79 -8.61
C ASP A 57 -10.30 1.48 -7.53
N CYS A 58 -10.69 0.83 -6.43
CA CYS A 58 -9.78 0.65 -5.29
C CYS A 58 -8.54 -0.17 -5.66
N SER A 59 -8.73 -1.32 -6.27
CA SER A 59 -7.61 -2.16 -6.69
C SER A 59 -6.87 -1.58 -7.89
N GLY A 60 -7.56 -0.80 -8.73
CA GLY A 60 -6.96 -0.14 -9.89
C GLY A 60 -5.90 0.87 -9.51
N LEU A 61 -6.10 1.61 -8.41
CA LEU A 61 -5.08 2.53 -7.90
C LEU A 61 -3.83 1.77 -7.46
N MET A 62 -4.01 0.67 -6.74
CA MET A 62 -2.89 -0.16 -6.29
C MET A 62 -2.20 -0.83 -7.47
N PHE A 63 -2.97 -1.42 -8.37
CA PHE A 63 -2.46 -2.06 -9.58
C PHE A 63 -1.58 -1.09 -10.39
N SER A 64 -2.10 0.11 -10.66
CA SER A 64 -1.40 1.14 -11.42
C SER A 64 -0.13 1.63 -10.71
N THR A 65 -0.22 1.87 -9.41
CA THR A 65 0.91 2.37 -8.63
C THR A 65 2.07 1.38 -8.61
N PHE A 66 1.81 0.12 -8.28
CA PHE A 66 2.85 -0.90 -8.20
C PHE A 66 3.43 -1.23 -9.56
N LYS A 67 2.60 -1.18 -10.61
CA LYS A 67 3.06 -1.46 -11.97
C LYS A 67 4.14 -0.48 -12.43
N LYS A 68 4.09 0.75 -12.01
CA LYS A 68 5.11 1.75 -12.34
C LYS A 68 6.49 1.39 -11.79
N PHE A 69 6.54 0.50 -10.81
CA PHE A 69 7.77 0.01 -10.20
C PHE A 69 8.05 -1.45 -10.59
N ASN A 70 7.45 -1.90 -11.69
CA ASN A 70 7.63 -3.25 -12.24
C ASN A 70 7.13 -4.37 -11.33
N ILE A 71 6.16 -4.07 -10.47
CA ILE A 71 5.50 -5.07 -9.64
C ILE A 71 4.09 -5.24 -10.17
N THR A 72 3.79 -6.44 -10.69
CA THR A 72 2.46 -6.75 -11.22
C THR A 72 1.62 -7.39 -10.11
N LEU A 73 0.65 -6.64 -9.60
CA LEU A 73 -0.32 -7.16 -8.63
C LEU A 73 -1.47 -7.85 -9.38
N PRO A 74 -2.18 -8.79 -8.72
CA PRO A 74 -3.46 -9.25 -9.26
C PRO A 74 -4.41 -8.06 -9.39
N ARG A 75 -5.40 -8.15 -10.27
CA ARG A 75 -6.25 -6.99 -10.60
C ARG A 75 -7.29 -6.66 -9.54
N SER A 76 -7.80 -7.63 -8.81
CA SER A 76 -8.86 -7.40 -7.84
C SER A 76 -8.34 -7.36 -6.40
N SER A 77 -9.06 -6.66 -5.51
CA SER A 77 -8.71 -6.60 -4.10
C SER A 77 -8.73 -7.98 -3.45
N HIS A 78 -9.72 -8.80 -3.80
CA HIS A 78 -9.83 -10.17 -3.27
C HIS A 78 -8.59 -11.00 -3.61
N GLU A 79 -8.12 -10.91 -4.85
CA GLU A 79 -6.93 -11.64 -5.28
C GLU A 79 -5.65 -11.06 -4.67
N MET A 80 -5.57 -9.73 -4.53
CA MET A 80 -4.42 -9.08 -3.89
C MET A 80 -4.25 -9.55 -2.46
N ALA A 81 -5.32 -9.86 -1.77
CA ALA A 81 -5.28 -10.35 -0.39
C ALA A 81 -4.69 -11.76 -0.28
N GLN A 82 -4.46 -12.43 -1.40
CA GLN A 82 -3.91 -13.78 -1.43
C GLN A 82 -2.42 -13.82 -1.74
N ILE A 83 -1.80 -12.68 -2.02
CA ILE A 83 -0.37 -12.62 -2.34
C ILE A 83 0.41 -11.92 -1.25
N GLY A 84 1.72 -12.11 -1.27
CA GLY A 84 2.59 -11.57 -0.24
C GLY A 84 2.42 -12.30 1.08
N ARG A 85 2.79 -11.64 2.15
CA ARG A 85 2.74 -12.21 3.50
C ARG A 85 1.74 -11.44 4.35
N GLU A 86 0.81 -12.13 4.99
CA GLU A 86 -0.13 -11.49 5.91
C GLU A 86 0.62 -11.00 7.14
N ILE A 87 0.34 -9.77 7.54
CA ILE A 87 1.05 -9.06 8.61
C ILE A 87 0.07 -8.75 9.75
N ASP A 88 0.51 -8.98 10.98
CA ASP A 88 -0.22 -8.53 12.16
C ASP A 88 -0.24 -7.00 12.17
N SER A 89 -1.35 -6.41 12.62
CA SER A 89 -1.49 -4.95 12.67
C SER A 89 -0.37 -4.26 13.46
N ASN A 90 0.15 -4.93 14.51
CA ASN A 90 1.23 -4.39 15.32
C ASN A 90 2.56 -4.31 14.57
N ASN A 91 2.67 -5.01 13.47
CA ASN A 91 3.88 -5.04 12.65
C ASN A 91 3.70 -4.36 11.30
N ALA A 92 2.58 -3.65 11.12
CA ALA A 92 2.29 -2.94 9.88
C ALA A 92 3.35 -1.88 9.58
N LYS A 93 3.64 -1.68 8.30
CA LYS A 93 4.60 -0.68 7.83
C LYS A 93 4.03 0.09 6.65
N LYS A 94 4.59 1.26 6.40
CA LYS A 94 4.27 2.04 5.19
C LYS A 94 4.51 1.18 3.96
N GLY A 95 3.60 1.28 3.00
CA GLY A 95 3.67 0.51 1.77
C GLY A 95 2.98 -0.85 1.82
N ASP A 96 2.58 -1.31 2.99
CA ASP A 96 1.78 -2.53 3.11
C ASP A 96 0.39 -2.28 2.54
N LEU A 97 -0.22 -3.32 1.99
CA LEU A 97 -1.61 -3.26 1.53
C LEU A 97 -2.54 -3.57 2.69
N ILE A 98 -3.61 -2.77 2.79
CA ILE A 98 -4.61 -2.94 3.84
C ILE A 98 -5.96 -3.24 3.19
N PHE A 99 -6.69 -4.23 3.74
CA PHE A 99 -7.89 -4.78 3.11
C PHE A 99 -9.09 -4.68 4.02
N PHE A 100 -10.26 -4.52 3.39
CA PHE A 100 -11.53 -4.33 4.09
C PHE A 100 -12.63 -5.19 3.47
N LYS A 101 -13.60 -5.59 4.32
CA LYS A 101 -14.81 -6.31 3.91
C LYS A 101 -15.97 -5.35 4.03
N THR A 102 -16.27 -4.63 2.95
CA THR A 102 -17.21 -3.50 2.97
C THR A 102 -18.66 -3.88 2.66
N PHE A 103 -18.92 -5.12 2.23
CA PHE A 103 -20.28 -5.57 1.90
C PHE A 103 -20.90 -6.47 2.97
N GLY A 104 -20.35 -6.47 4.18
CA GLY A 104 -20.90 -7.23 5.30
C GLY A 104 -20.70 -8.74 5.22
N GLY A 105 -20.03 -9.24 4.20
CA GLY A 105 -19.76 -10.65 4.01
C GLY A 105 -18.38 -11.06 4.47
N SER A 106 -17.95 -12.25 4.07
CA SER A 106 -16.62 -12.78 4.38
C SER A 106 -15.58 -12.45 3.34
N ARG A 107 -15.99 -11.79 2.24
CA ARG A 107 -15.11 -11.52 1.11
C ARG A 107 -14.49 -10.14 1.19
N ILE A 108 -13.18 -10.08 0.98
CA ILE A 108 -12.48 -8.81 0.83
C ILE A 108 -12.98 -8.10 -0.43
N SER A 109 -13.32 -6.82 -0.27
CA SER A 109 -13.94 -6.02 -1.33
C SER A 109 -13.26 -4.67 -1.53
N HIS A 110 -12.30 -4.28 -0.68
CA HIS A 110 -11.64 -2.98 -0.76
C HIS A 110 -10.19 -3.09 -0.35
N VAL A 111 -9.33 -2.25 -0.94
CA VAL A 111 -7.90 -2.24 -0.66
C VAL A 111 -7.37 -0.80 -0.69
N GLY A 112 -6.38 -0.55 0.17
CA GLY A 112 -5.59 0.67 0.16
C GLY A 112 -4.15 0.36 0.47
N MET A 113 -3.32 1.39 0.57
CA MET A 113 -1.92 1.25 0.91
C MET A 113 -1.60 2.13 2.11
N ILE A 114 -0.91 1.56 3.09
CA ILE A 114 -0.56 2.27 4.33
C ILE A 114 0.42 3.39 4.04
N THR A 115 0.08 4.60 4.49
CA THR A 115 0.91 5.79 4.31
C THR A 115 1.56 6.27 5.59
N GLU A 116 0.95 5.99 6.74
CA GLU A 116 1.42 6.49 8.03
C GLU A 116 0.91 5.61 9.16
N ILE A 117 1.71 5.45 10.20
CA ILE A 117 1.33 4.70 11.39
C ILE A 117 1.63 5.56 12.61
N ASN A 118 0.60 5.82 13.42
CA ASN A 118 0.70 6.61 14.65
C ASN A 118 0.12 5.79 15.80
N GLY A 119 0.97 5.01 16.49
CA GLY A 119 0.48 4.10 17.51
C GLY A 119 -0.45 3.06 16.91
N ASP A 120 -1.70 3.02 17.37
CA ASP A 120 -2.70 2.08 16.86
C ASP A 120 -3.41 2.60 15.61
N GLU A 121 -3.22 3.86 15.28
CA GLU A 121 -3.84 4.45 14.10
C GLU A 121 -3.04 4.15 12.84
N ILE A 122 -3.72 3.69 11.81
CA ILE A 122 -3.13 3.47 10.49
C ILE A 122 -3.84 4.38 9.51
N LYS A 123 -3.08 5.20 8.79
CA LYS A 123 -3.60 5.99 7.68
C LYS A 123 -3.24 5.31 6.37
N PHE A 124 -4.14 5.38 5.41
CA PHE A 124 -3.97 4.69 4.14
C PHE A 124 -4.56 5.51 2.99
N ILE A 125 -3.92 5.38 1.84
CA ILE A 125 -4.40 5.99 0.60
C ILE A 125 -5.21 4.95 -0.17
N HIS A 126 -6.38 5.36 -0.69
CA HIS A 126 -7.26 4.45 -1.42
C HIS A 126 -8.21 5.25 -2.31
N SER A 127 -8.85 4.58 -3.26
CA SER A 127 -9.89 5.21 -4.08
C SER A 127 -11.25 4.89 -3.48
N SER A 128 -11.85 5.90 -2.85
CA SER A 128 -13.18 5.82 -2.25
C SER A 128 -14.25 5.93 -3.33
N THR A 129 -15.31 5.11 -3.24
CA THR A 129 -16.40 5.15 -4.23
C THR A 129 -17.08 6.50 -4.30
N SER A 130 -17.16 7.23 -3.19
CA SER A 130 -17.85 8.51 -3.13
C SER A 130 -16.91 9.72 -3.24
N LEU A 131 -15.66 9.59 -2.80
CA LEU A 131 -14.75 10.74 -2.68
C LEU A 131 -13.53 10.65 -3.60
N GLY A 132 -13.33 9.53 -4.29
CA GLY A 132 -12.15 9.32 -5.11
C GLY A 132 -10.92 9.01 -4.27
N VAL A 133 -9.75 9.35 -4.78
CA VAL A 133 -8.49 9.03 -4.11
C VAL A 133 -8.29 9.97 -2.93
N ILE A 134 -8.29 9.40 -1.74
CA ILE A 134 -8.15 10.11 -0.47
C ILE A 134 -7.29 9.31 0.51
N ILE A 135 -6.88 9.97 1.59
CA ILE A 135 -6.23 9.32 2.72
C ILE A 135 -7.28 9.23 3.84
N SER A 136 -7.47 8.02 4.36
CA SER A 136 -8.40 7.76 5.45
C SER A 136 -7.68 7.13 6.62
N SER A 137 -8.38 6.94 7.74
CA SER A 137 -7.82 6.43 9.00
C SER A 137 -8.61 5.23 9.50
N THR A 138 -7.90 4.27 10.08
CA THR A 138 -8.54 3.13 10.76
C THR A 138 -9.29 3.56 12.02
N ASN A 139 -9.11 4.80 12.48
CA ASN A 139 -9.89 5.35 13.59
C ASN A 139 -11.29 5.75 13.17
N GLU A 140 -11.55 5.92 11.86
CA GLU A 140 -12.91 6.15 11.35
C GLU A 140 -13.72 4.88 11.55
N SER A 141 -14.90 5.02 12.15
CA SER A 141 -15.70 3.86 12.57
C SER A 141 -15.99 2.88 11.43
N TYR A 142 -16.23 3.38 10.22
CA TYR A 142 -16.48 2.54 9.05
C TYR A 142 -15.28 1.61 8.75
N TYR A 143 -14.08 2.17 8.72
CA TYR A 143 -12.88 1.38 8.41
C TYR A 143 -12.44 0.50 9.56
N LYS A 144 -12.65 0.95 10.79
CA LYS A 144 -12.40 0.13 11.98
C LYS A 144 -13.28 -1.13 11.97
N ARG A 145 -14.55 -0.96 11.62
CA ARG A 145 -15.52 -2.06 11.60
C ARG A 145 -15.27 -3.04 10.44
N THR A 146 -14.83 -2.53 9.29
CA THR A 146 -14.70 -3.34 8.08
C THR A 146 -13.29 -3.87 7.85
N PHE A 147 -12.33 -3.50 8.67
CA PHE A 147 -10.94 -3.95 8.55
C PHE A 147 -10.86 -5.47 8.54
N ALA A 148 -10.06 -6.03 7.63
CA ALA A 148 -9.92 -7.47 7.46
C ALA A 148 -8.49 -7.96 7.67
N GLN A 149 -7.52 -7.40 6.94
CA GLN A 149 -6.14 -7.89 7.01
C GLN A 149 -5.16 -6.91 6.37
N ILE A 150 -3.88 -7.15 6.63
CA ILE A 150 -2.76 -6.39 6.03
C ILE A 150 -1.83 -7.41 5.39
N ASN A 151 -1.36 -7.12 4.17
CA ASN A 151 -0.38 -7.96 3.49
C ASN A 151 0.84 -7.13 3.09
N ARG A 152 2.01 -7.76 3.21
CA ARG A 152 3.26 -7.15 2.77
C ARG A 152 3.70 -7.75 1.45
N VAL A 153 3.84 -6.91 0.44
CA VAL A 153 4.34 -7.28 -0.87
C VAL A 153 5.82 -6.94 -0.99
N LEU A 154 6.24 -5.88 -0.30
CA LEU A 154 7.62 -5.38 -0.33
C LEU A 154 8.49 -6.13 0.68
N GLU A 155 9.32 -7.05 0.20
CA GLU A 155 10.31 -7.74 1.03
C GLU A 155 11.61 -8.00 0.28
#